data_40f5b8edbdde3895876e97fb175d9ef0
#
_entry.id   40f5b8edbdde3895876e97fb175d9ef0
#
_cell.length_a   1.000
_cell.length_b   1.000
_cell.length_c   1.000
_cell.angle_alpha   90.00
_cell.angle_beta   90.00
_cell.angle_gamma   90.00
#
_symmetry.space_group_name_H-M   'P 1'
#
loop_
_entity.id
_entity.type
_entity.pdbx_description
1 polymer ?
#
loop_
_entity_poly.entity_id
_entity_poly.type
_entity_poly.pdbx_seq_one_letter_code
_entity_poly.pdbx_strand_id
1 'polypeptide(L)'
;MTPTSSTHHGLEPPSAWVKRWAHLLPSNESVVDHESVQVLDLACGHGRHMQFLAGLGHTVLGVDRNAEALKTASQWGETLQANIENAAWPLEGRSFKGVVVTNYLWRDLFPQILNSVAEGGVLIYETFSHGNQAFGKPSRPEFLLLQGELLQLCSGLRIVAFEEGFVPSPDRLIQRVVAIREPSGLEPAALSRILVSP
;
A
#
# COMPACT_ATOMS: atom_id res chain seq x y z
N MET A 1 -19.85 21.13 -31.05
CA MET A 1 -18.47 21.13 -30.57
C MET A 1 -18.49 20.72 -29.11
N THR A 2 -18.25 19.44 -28.84
CA THR A 2 -18.16 18.89 -27.49
C THR A 2 -16.75 19.14 -26.97
N PRO A 3 -16.56 19.63 -25.73
CA PRO A 3 -15.24 19.80 -25.18
C PRO A 3 -14.63 18.44 -24.90
N THR A 4 -13.50 18.15 -25.52
CA THR A 4 -12.65 17.03 -25.18
C THR A 4 -12.12 17.22 -23.76
N SER A 5 -12.64 16.43 -22.83
CA SER A 5 -12.12 16.32 -21.46
C SER A 5 -10.71 15.76 -21.55
N SER A 6 -9.71 16.62 -21.36
CA SER A 6 -8.34 16.17 -21.10
C SER A 6 -8.33 15.56 -19.72
N THR A 7 -8.30 14.23 -19.68
CA THR A 7 -8.06 13.48 -18.44
C THR A 7 -6.65 13.77 -17.95
N HIS A 8 -6.52 14.62 -16.96
CA HIS A 8 -5.32 14.76 -16.14
C HIS A 8 -5.11 13.45 -15.37
N HIS A 9 -4.40 12.50 -15.94
CA HIS A 9 -4.08 11.19 -15.35
C HIS A 9 -3.09 11.27 -14.18
N GLY A 10 -2.88 12.42 -13.56
CA GLY A 10 -1.89 12.62 -12.52
C GLY A 10 -2.41 12.97 -11.13
N LEU A 11 -3.73 13.15 -10.94
CA LEU A 11 -4.25 13.78 -9.72
C LEU A 11 -5.45 13.05 -9.11
N GLU A 12 -5.51 11.72 -9.21
CA GLU A 12 -6.46 10.99 -8.38
C GLU A 12 -6.10 11.19 -6.89
N PRO A 13 -7.08 11.44 -6.02
CA PRO A 13 -6.81 11.55 -4.60
C PRO A 13 -6.27 10.23 -4.03
N PRO A 14 -5.45 10.29 -2.97
CA PRO A 14 -5.01 9.08 -2.28
C PRO A 14 -6.20 8.33 -1.71
N SER A 15 -6.09 7.00 -1.61
CA SER A 15 -7.12 6.15 -1.01
C SER A 15 -7.54 6.68 0.36
N ALA A 16 -8.85 6.70 0.61
CA ALA A 16 -9.39 7.05 1.92
C ALA A 16 -8.89 6.10 3.02
N TRP A 17 -8.60 4.83 2.66
CA TRP A 17 -8.01 3.86 3.57
C TRP A 17 -6.58 4.23 3.96
N VAL A 18 -5.75 4.57 2.99
CA VAL A 18 -4.38 5.03 3.25
C VAL A 18 -4.40 6.32 4.08
N LYS A 19 -5.27 7.28 3.75
CA LYS A 19 -5.42 8.52 4.52
C LYS A 19 -5.80 8.25 5.98
N ARG A 20 -6.78 7.37 6.20
CA ARG A 20 -7.28 7.03 7.54
C ARG A 20 -6.18 6.45 8.42
N TRP A 21 -5.31 5.60 7.87
CA TRP A 21 -4.37 4.81 8.65
C TRP A 21 -2.92 5.31 8.59
N ALA A 22 -2.65 6.38 7.84
CA ALA A 22 -1.30 6.95 7.73
C ALA A 22 -0.72 7.38 9.09
N HIS A 23 -1.56 7.69 10.07
CA HIS A 23 -1.12 8.04 11.43
C HIS A 23 -0.40 6.91 12.16
N LEU A 24 -0.53 5.66 11.70
CA LEU A 24 0.22 4.51 12.25
C LEU A 24 1.64 4.39 11.66
N LEU A 25 1.93 5.10 10.58
CA LEU A 25 3.28 5.13 10.01
C LEU A 25 4.20 5.91 10.95
N PRO A 26 5.39 5.40 11.26
CA PRO A 26 6.31 6.09 12.16
C PRO A 26 6.69 7.46 11.62
N SER A 27 6.68 8.49 12.48
CA SER A 27 7.18 9.82 12.13
C SER A 27 8.70 9.81 11.99
N ASN A 28 9.23 10.69 11.12
CA ASN A 28 10.68 10.83 10.93
C ASN A 28 11.42 11.27 12.20
N GLU A 29 10.72 11.86 13.17
CA GLU A 29 11.31 12.29 14.45
C GLU A 29 11.79 11.12 15.32
N SER A 30 11.29 9.91 15.06
CA SER A 30 11.62 8.70 15.82
C SER A 30 12.84 7.94 15.27
N VAL A 31 13.48 8.42 14.20
CA VAL A 31 14.53 7.68 13.49
C VAL A 31 15.87 8.41 13.63
N VAL A 32 16.83 7.75 14.26
CA VAL A 32 18.20 8.27 14.47
C VAL A 32 19.00 8.32 13.15
N ASP A 33 18.52 7.62 12.13
CA ASP A 33 19.16 7.53 10.81
C ASP A 33 18.23 8.10 9.73
N HIS A 34 18.47 9.36 9.36
CA HIS A 34 17.65 10.10 8.38
C HIS A 34 17.87 9.66 6.91
N GLU A 35 18.76 8.72 6.63
CA GLU A 35 19.07 8.27 5.27
C GLU A 35 18.23 7.09 4.79
N SER A 36 17.48 6.43 5.66
CA SER A 36 16.70 5.26 5.27
C SER A 36 15.31 5.64 4.77
N VAL A 37 14.94 5.18 3.57
CA VAL A 37 13.56 5.26 3.06
C VAL A 37 12.62 4.55 4.02
N GLN A 38 11.63 5.27 4.51
CA GLN A 38 10.75 4.79 5.57
C GLN A 38 9.53 4.05 5.05
N VAL A 39 9.01 4.45 3.89
CA VAL A 39 7.76 3.90 3.34
C VAL A 39 7.97 3.43 1.90
N LEU A 40 7.50 2.22 1.62
CA LEU A 40 7.39 1.65 0.28
C LEU A 40 5.96 1.85 -0.24
N ASP A 41 5.81 2.47 -1.41
CA ASP A 41 4.56 2.48 -2.21
C ASP A 41 4.74 1.52 -3.38
N LEU A 42 4.17 0.32 -3.27
CA LEU A 42 4.34 -0.76 -4.24
C LEU A 42 3.25 -0.71 -5.32
N ALA A 43 3.66 -0.79 -6.59
CA ALA A 43 2.82 -0.51 -7.75
C ALA A 43 2.25 0.93 -7.68
N CYS A 44 3.14 1.89 -7.43
CA CYS A 44 2.79 3.27 -7.07
C CYS A 44 2.12 4.07 -8.20
N GLY A 45 2.23 3.62 -9.46
CA GLY A 45 1.73 4.35 -10.62
C GLY A 45 2.33 5.76 -10.69
N HIS A 46 1.49 6.77 -10.83
CA HIS A 46 1.89 8.18 -10.88
C HIS A 46 2.22 8.79 -9.50
N GLY A 47 2.22 7.99 -8.42
CA GLY A 47 2.68 8.42 -7.09
C GLY A 47 1.66 9.20 -6.26
N ARG A 48 0.34 8.96 -6.43
CA ARG A 48 -0.70 9.65 -5.63
C ARG A 48 -0.55 9.45 -4.12
N HIS A 49 -0.12 8.25 -3.70
CA HIS A 49 0.16 7.98 -2.28
C HIS A 49 1.53 8.51 -1.88
N MET A 50 2.52 8.44 -2.76
CA MET A 50 3.83 9.07 -2.52
C MET A 50 3.68 10.56 -2.23
N GLN A 51 2.89 11.29 -3.05
CA GLN A 51 2.61 12.71 -2.81
C GLN A 51 2.00 12.96 -1.43
N PHE A 52 0.99 12.18 -1.07
CA PHE A 52 0.32 12.30 0.21
C PHE A 52 1.26 12.02 1.39
N LEU A 53 2.02 10.93 1.32
CA LEU A 53 2.94 10.51 2.38
C LEU A 53 4.13 11.45 2.51
N ALA A 54 4.69 11.93 1.40
CA ALA A 54 5.73 12.98 1.42
C ALA A 54 5.23 14.27 2.05
N GLY A 55 3.96 14.64 1.79
CA GLY A 55 3.29 15.78 2.44
C GLY A 55 3.12 15.64 3.96
N LEU A 56 3.15 14.40 4.48
CA LEU A 56 3.18 14.10 5.91
C LEU A 56 4.63 14.02 6.48
N GLY A 57 5.64 14.24 5.64
CA GLY A 57 7.05 14.22 6.04
C GLY A 57 7.73 12.86 5.94
N HIS A 58 7.10 11.84 5.34
CA HIS A 58 7.74 10.54 5.14
C HIS A 58 8.67 10.55 3.93
N THR A 59 9.81 9.85 4.03
CA THR A 59 10.63 9.48 2.89
C THR A 59 10.04 8.24 2.22
N VAL A 60 9.75 8.33 0.92
CA VAL A 60 8.99 7.30 0.19
C VAL A 60 9.79 6.77 -0.98
N LEU A 61 9.78 5.44 -1.15
CA LEU A 61 10.21 4.74 -2.35
C LEU A 61 8.97 4.25 -3.10
N GLY A 62 8.79 4.71 -4.34
CA GLY A 62 7.78 4.17 -5.25
C GLY A 62 8.38 3.11 -6.17
N VAL A 63 7.71 1.98 -6.31
CA VAL A 63 8.08 0.92 -7.26
C VAL A 63 6.96 0.73 -8.26
N ASP A 64 7.27 0.83 -9.55
CA ASP A 64 6.32 0.53 -10.62
C ASP A 64 7.06 0.03 -11.88
N ARG A 65 6.36 -0.68 -12.76
CA ARG A 65 6.91 -1.09 -14.05
C ARG A 65 6.83 0.00 -15.13
N ASN A 66 5.93 0.97 -14.94
CA ASN A 66 5.66 2.02 -15.92
C ASN A 66 6.60 3.21 -15.74
N ALA A 67 7.62 3.31 -16.60
CA ALA A 67 8.59 4.40 -16.58
C ALA A 67 7.96 5.79 -16.71
N GLU A 68 6.88 5.94 -17.50
CA GLU A 68 6.23 7.25 -17.68
C GLU A 68 5.48 7.67 -16.40
N ALA A 69 4.84 6.73 -15.72
CA ALA A 69 4.21 6.99 -14.43
C ALA A 69 5.25 7.43 -13.38
N LEU A 70 6.40 6.75 -13.35
CA LEU A 70 7.48 7.06 -12.42
C LEU A 70 8.10 8.46 -12.63
N LYS A 71 8.07 9.02 -13.85
CA LYS A 71 8.48 10.42 -14.08
C LYS A 71 7.65 11.41 -13.27
N THR A 72 6.37 11.12 -13.08
CA THR A 72 5.51 11.95 -12.21
C THR A 72 5.77 11.63 -10.74
N ALA A 73 5.85 10.35 -10.40
CA ALA A 73 6.05 9.89 -9.03
C ALA A 73 7.37 10.39 -8.41
N SER A 74 8.43 10.53 -9.22
CA SER A 74 9.77 10.98 -8.77
C SER A 74 9.80 12.39 -8.17
N GLN A 75 8.74 13.18 -8.35
CA GLN A 75 8.60 14.47 -7.69
C GLN A 75 8.38 14.36 -6.17
N TRP A 76 7.97 13.19 -5.69
CA TRP A 76 7.50 12.97 -4.32
C TRP A 76 8.41 12.05 -3.50
N GLY A 77 9.44 11.48 -4.10
CA GLY A 77 10.37 10.57 -3.44
C GLY A 77 11.22 9.77 -4.41
N GLU A 78 11.95 8.80 -3.89
CA GLU A 78 12.73 7.88 -4.71
C GLU A 78 11.80 7.00 -5.56
N THR A 79 12.26 6.63 -6.76
CA THR A 79 11.53 5.72 -7.63
C THR A 79 12.42 4.62 -8.16
N LEU A 80 11.87 3.41 -8.25
CA LEU A 80 12.53 2.25 -8.83
C LEU A 80 11.64 1.65 -9.92
N GLN A 81 12.13 1.66 -11.15
CA GLN A 81 11.45 0.95 -12.22
C GLN A 81 11.75 -0.55 -12.14
N ALA A 82 10.73 -1.35 -11.86
CA ALA A 82 10.86 -2.79 -11.81
C ALA A 82 9.56 -3.49 -12.22
N ASN A 83 9.69 -4.59 -12.95
CA ASN A 83 8.61 -5.56 -13.07
C ASN A 83 8.71 -6.51 -11.88
N ILE A 84 7.72 -6.47 -11.00
CA ILE A 84 7.65 -7.29 -9.80
C ILE A 84 6.84 -8.58 -10.00
N GLU A 85 6.28 -8.77 -11.18
CA GLU A 85 5.55 -9.97 -11.57
C GLU A 85 6.48 -10.94 -12.32
N ASN A 86 6.57 -12.20 -11.89
CA ASN A 86 7.39 -13.23 -12.53
C ASN A 86 8.89 -12.85 -12.71
N ALA A 87 9.44 -12.03 -11.82
CA ALA A 87 10.81 -11.57 -11.82
C ALA A 87 11.43 -11.67 -10.42
N ALA A 88 12.75 -11.51 -10.34
CA ALA A 88 13.42 -11.42 -9.04
C ALA A 88 12.92 -10.20 -8.27
N TRP A 89 12.74 -10.37 -6.94
CA TRP A 89 12.34 -9.27 -6.07
C TRP A 89 13.40 -8.17 -6.04
N PRO A 90 13.09 -6.93 -6.47
CA PRO A 90 14.10 -5.88 -6.63
C PRO A 90 14.57 -5.25 -5.31
N LEU A 91 13.92 -5.58 -4.20
CA LEU A 91 14.17 -5.00 -2.88
C LEU A 91 14.65 -6.06 -1.88
N GLU A 92 15.41 -7.07 -2.36
CA GLU A 92 15.93 -8.13 -1.50
C GLU A 92 16.74 -7.55 -0.34
N GLY A 93 16.46 -8.04 0.88
CA GLY A 93 17.13 -7.59 2.11
C GLY A 93 16.69 -6.21 2.61
N ARG A 94 15.82 -5.49 1.89
CA ARG A 94 15.27 -4.21 2.36
C ARG A 94 13.97 -4.41 3.13
N SER A 95 13.82 -3.64 4.21
CA SER A 95 12.58 -3.57 4.98
C SER A 95 12.19 -2.11 5.24
N PHE A 96 10.90 -1.85 5.43
CA PHE A 96 10.32 -0.52 5.51
C PHE A 96 9.41 -0.41 6.74
N LYS A 97 9.38 0.76 7.35
CA LYS A 97 8.46 1.05 8.46
C LYS A 97 7.01 1.17 8.03
N GLY A 98 6.78 1.45 6.75
CA GLY A 98 5.47 1.40 6.11
C GLY A 98 5.54 0.70 4.76
N VAL A 99 4.56 -0.14 4.46
CA VAL A 99 4.36 -0.72 3.12
C VAL A 99 2.93 -0.43 2.69
N VAL A 100 2.78 0.30 1.60
CA VAL A 100 1.48 0.67 1.02
C VAL A 100 1.31 -0.05 -0.30
N VAL A 101 0.17 -0.71 -0.48
CA VAL A 101 -0.19 -1.40 -1.72
C VAL A 101 -1.66 -1.10 -2.03
N THR A 102 -1.94 -0.51 -3.18
CA THR A 102 -3.33 -0.23 -3.57
C THR A 102 -3.62 -0.60 -5.02
N ASN A 103 -4.83 -1.12 -5.26
CA ASN A 103 -5.30 -1.51 -6.58
C ASN A 103 -4.36 -2.49 -7.32
N TYR A 104 -3.65 -3.31 -6.57
CA TYR A 104 -2.69 -4.27 -7.09
C TYR A 104 -2.87 -5.62 -6.40
N LEU A 105 -2.79 -6.71 -7.14
CA LEU A 105 -2.82 -8.09 -6.62
C LEU A 105 -1.94 -8.99 -7.47
N TRP A 106 -0.91 -9.54 -6.83
CA TRP A 106 -0.10 -10.63 -7.34
C TRP A 106 0.23 -11.56 -6.17
N ARG A 107 -0.43 -12.71 -6.11
CA ARG A 107 -0.42 -13.59 -4.92
C ARG A 107 0.98 -14.09 -4.57
N ASP A 108 1.78 -14.42 -5.58
CA ASP A 108 3.14 -14.94 -5.38
C ASP A 108 4.08 -13.91 -4.73
N LEU A 109 3.72 -12.62 -4.71
CA LEU A 109 4.50 -11.57 -4.05
C LEU A 109 4.18 -11.40 -2.57
N PHE A 110 3.12 -12.00 -2.04
CA PHE A 110 2.79 -11.78 -0.64
C PHE A 110 3.91 -12.10 0.34
N PRO A 111 4.67 -13.21 0.18
CA PRO A 111 5.83 -13.45 1.06
C PRO A 111 6.83 -12.31 1.06
N GLN A 112 7.16 -11.74 -0.12
CA GLN A 112 8.09 -10.64 -0.27
C GLN A 112 7.52 -9.34 0.31
N ILE A 113 6.24 -9.04 0.03
CA ILE A 113 5.54 -7.87 0.59
C ILE A 113 5.55 -7.93 2.11
N LEU A 114 5.17 -9.06 2.69
CA LEU A 114 5.19 -9.24 4.14
C LEU A 114 6.61 -9.08 4.70
N ASN A 115 7.60 -9.75 4.11
CA ASN A 115 8.99 -9.67 4.57
C ASN A 115 9.58 -8.26 4.46
N SER A 116 9.05 -7.42 3.57
CA SER A 116 9.44 -6.01 3.46
C SER A 116 8.90 -5.11 4.57
N VAL A 117 7.96 -5.59 5.38
CA VAL A 117 7.49 -4.85 6.56
C VAL A 117 8.50 -5.05 7.69
N ALA A 118 9.15 -3.98 8.14
CA ALA A 118 10.11 -4.02 9.25
C ALA A 118 9.43 -4.37 10.58
N GLU A 119 10.19 -4.79 11.58
CA GLU A 119 9.68 -4.92 12.95
C GLU A 119 9.11 -3.57 13.45
N GLY A 120 7.91 -3.60 14.00
CA GLY A 120 7.12 -2.42 14.35
C GLY A 120 6.52 -1.68 13.14
N GLY A 121 6.77 -2.17 11.92
CA GLY A 121 6.28 -1.56 10.69
C GLY A 121 4.83 -1.92 10.38
N VAL A 122 4.23 -1.12 9.50
CA VAL A 122 2.81 -1.16 9.15
C VAL A 122 2.62 -1.53 7.69
N LEU A 123 1.76 -2.49 7.40
CA LEU A 123 1.22 -2.77 6.08
C LEU A 123 -0.16 -2.11 5.94
N ILE A 124 -0.35 -1.31 4.89
CA ILE A 124 -1.65 -0.77 4.48
C ILE A 124 -1.95 -1.30 3.08
N TYR A 125 -2.91 -2.19 2.97
CA TYR A 125 -3.25 -2.85 1.71
C TYR A 125 -4.73 -2.66 1.38
N GLU A 126 -5.04 -2.30 0.13
CA GLU A 126 -6.41 -2.20 -0.39
C GLU A 126 -6.42 -2.65 -1.85
N THR A 127 -7.27 -3.62 -2.21
CA THR A 127 -7.49 -4.00 -3.61
C THR A 127 -8.86 -4.60 -3.83
N PHE A 128 -9.14 -4.92 -5.09
CA PHE A 128 -10.45 -5.38 -5.53
C PHE A 128 -10.72 -6.83 -5.10
N SER A 129 -11.98 -7.12 -4.78
CA SER A 129 -12.46 -8.45 -4.42
C SER A 129 -13.42 -9.04 -5.43
N HIS A 130 -13.67 -10.33 -5.31
CA HIS A 130 -14.62 -11.06 -6.15
C HIS A 130 -15.99 -10.39 -6.14
N GLY A 131 -16.61 -10.27 -7.30
CA GLY A 131 -17.83 -9.48 -7.52
C GLY A 131 -17.55 -8.13 -8.18
N ASN A 132 -16.33 -7.58 -8.08
CA ASN A 132 -15.98 -6.31 -8.71
C ASN A 132 -16.15 -6.32 -10.23
N GLN A 133 -16.07 -7.48 -10.89
CA GLN A 133 -16.29 -7.64 -12.33
C GLN A 133 -17.66 -7.14 -12.80
N ALA A 134 -18.64 -7.01 -11.89
CA ALA A 134 -19.95 -6.44 -12.18
C ALA A 134 -19.91 -4.90 -12.33
N PHE A 135 -18.88 -4.25 -11.79
CA PHE A 135 -18.74 -2.79 -11.77
C PHE A 135 -17.67 -2.28 -12.72
N GLY A 136 -16.75 -3.14 -13.19
CA GLY A 136 -15.71 -2.73 -14.11
C GLY A 136 -14.41 -3.55 -14.01
N LYS A 137 -13.30 -2.86 -14.22
CA LYS A 137 -11.95 -3.46 -14.12
C LYS A 137 -11.34 -3.22 -12.74
N PRO A 138 -10.52 -4.17 -12.26
CA PRO A 138 -10.22 -5.47 -12.83
C PRO A 138 -11.42 -6.41 -12.79
N SER A 139 -11.54 -7.25 -13.84
CA SER A 139 -12.64 -8.21 -13.97
C SER A 139 -12.17 -9.67 -14.01
N ARG A 140 -10.88 -9.89 -14.19
CA ARG A 140 -10.29 -11.23 -14.25
C ARG A 140 -10.12 -11.79 -12.85
N PRO A 141 -10.50 -13.06 -12.59
CA PRO A 141 -10.48 -13.66 -11.24
C PRO A 141 -9.11 -13.61 -10.56
N GLU A 142 -8.01 -13.73 -11.32
CA GLU A 142 -6.66 -13.69 -10.78
C GLU A 142 -6.28 -12.34 -10.13
N PHE A 143 -6.98 -11.26 -10.50
CA PHE A 143 -6.79 -9.92 -9.94
C PHE A 143 -7.86 -9.54 -8.90
N LEU A 144 -8.69 -10.50 -8.49
CA LEU A 144 -9.75 -10.30 -7.51
C LEU A 144 -9.50 -11.23 -6.30
N LEU A 145 -9.51 -10.65 -5.12
CA LEU A 145 -9.40 -11.40 -3.88
C LEU A 145 -10.63 -12.25 -3.63
N LEU A 146 -10.46 -13.44 -3.12
CA LEU A 146 -11.54 -14.25 -2.58
C LEU A 146 -11.99 -13.69 -1.22
N GLN A 147 -13.19 -14.09 -0.77
CA GLN A 147 -13.73 -13.63 0.51
C GLN A 147 -12.75 -13.88 1.66
N GLY A 148 -12.42 -12.81 2.40
CA GLY A 148 -11.52 -12.86 3.55
C GLY A 148 -10.06 -13.19 3.22
N GLU A 149 -9.66 -13.18 1.95
CA GLU A 149 -8.33 -13.66 1.55
C GLU A 149 -7.20 -12.81 2.15
N LEU A 150 -7.36 -11.49 2.27
CA LEU A 150 -6.34 -10.64 2.90
C LEU A 150 -6.06 -11.03 4.36
N LEU A 151 -7.06 -11.47 5.12
CA LEU A 151 -6.84 -11.95 6.48
C LEU A 151 -5.92 -13.17 6.51
N GLN A 152 -6.12 -14.10 5.56
CA GLN A 152 -5.30 -15.31 5.46
C GLN A 152 -3.88 -14.97 5.00
N LEU A 153 -3.75 -14.13 3.96
CA LEU A 153 -2.46 -13.72 3.41
C LEU A 153 -1.63 -12.95 4.44
N CYS A 154 -2.27 -12.15 5.30
CA CYS A 154 -1.60 -11.35 6.33
C CYS A 154 -1.53 -12.06 7.71
N SER A 155 -1.82 -13.36 7.81
CA SER A 155 -1.87 -14.10 9.09
C SER A 155 -0.56 -14.09 9.89
N GLY A 156 0.59 -13.76 9.26
CA GLY A 156 1.88 -13.58 9.94
C GLY A 156 2.07 -12.20 10.56
N LEU A 157 1.10 -11.29 10.43
CA LEU A 157 1.10 -9.96 11.01
C LEU A 157 -0.08 -9.79 11.97
N ARG A 158 0.03 -8.84 12.90
CA ARG A 158 -1.10 -8.45 13.73
C ARG A 158 -2.09 -7.61 12.92
N ILE A 159 -3.29 -8.09 12.73
CA ILE A 159 -4.36 -7.35 12.06
C ILE A 159 -4.88 -6.24 12.99
N VAL A 160 -4.79 -4.99 12.54
CA VAL A 160 -5.33 -3.80 13.23
C VAL A 160 -6.72 -3.48 12.76
N ALA A 161 -6.94 -3.54 11.44
CA ALA A 161 -8.23 -3.29 10.83
C ALA A 161 -8.39 -4.13 9.55
N PHE A 162 -9.61 -4.55 9.29
CA PHE A 162 -10.00 -5.23 8.07
C PHE A 162 -11.40 -4.79 7.67
N GLU A 163 -11.59 -4.52 6.40
CA GLU A 163 -12.90 -4.27 5.82
C GLU A 163 -13.02 -4.99 4.47
N GLU A 164 -14.19 -5.53 4.21
CA GLU A 164 -14.57 -6.14 2.94
C GLU A 164 -15.98 -5.71 2.57
N GLY A 165 -16.18 -5.27 1.34
CA GLY A 165 -17.50 -4.93 0.87
C GLY A 165 -17.53 -3.92 -0.27
N PHE A 166 -18.72 -3.38 -0.47
CA PHE A 166 -19.00 -2.39 -1.51
C PHE A 166 -18.58 -0.98 -1.09
N VAL A 167 -17.94 -0.28 -2.01
CA VAL A 167 -17.59 1.15 -1.89
C VAL A 167 -18.15 1.89 -3.09
N PRO A 168 -18.96 2.94 -2.88
CA PRO A 168 -19.49 3.76 -3.95
C PRO A 168 -18.50 4.83 -4.43
N SER A 169 -18.74 5.36 -5.62
CA SER A 169 -18.10 6.56 -6.17
C SER A 169 -16.57 6.46 -6.35
N PRO A 170 -16.07 5.62 -7.24
CA PRO A 170 -16.77 4.71 -8.14
C PRO A 170 -17.19 3.41 -7.45
N ASP A 171 -18.28 2.83 -7.95
CA ASP A 171 -18.79 1.54 -7.47
C ASP A 171 -17.75 0.44 -7.63
N ARG A 172 -17.42 -0.25 -6.54
CA ARG A 172 -16.43 -1.32 -6.52
C ARG A 172 -16.59 -2.22 -5.31
N LEU A 173 -16.16 -3.46 -5.45
CA LEU A 173 -15.99 -4.38 -4.33
C LEU A 173 -14.50 -4.51 -3.99
N ILE A 174 -14.18 -4.36 -2.73
CA ILE A 174 -12.80 -4.33 -2.24
C ILE A 174 -12.64 -5.15 -0.96
N GLN A 175 -11.41 -5.57 -0.71
CA GLN A 175 -10.90 -5.88 0.62
C GLN A 175 -9.76 -4.93 0.96
N ARG A 176 -9.63 -4.62 2.25
CA ARG A 176 -8.59 -3.76 2.76
C ARG A 176 -8.18 -4.17 4.17
N VAL A 177 -6.89 -4.08 4.43
CA VAL A 177 -6.30 -4.47 5.71
C VAL A 177 -5.25 -3.46 6.15
N VAL A 178 -5.15 -3.28 7.45
CA VAL A 178 -3.99 -2.69 8.12
C VAL A 178 -3.45 -3.72 9.08
N ALA A 179 -2.18 -4.00 8.98
CA ALA A 179 -1.51 -4.99 9.81
C ALA A 179 -0.14 -4.50 10.25
N ILE A 180 0.34 -4.95 11.40
CA ILE A 180 1.61 -4.56 11.99
C ILE A 180 2.48 -5.80 12.17
N ARG A 181 3.76 -5.70 11.81
CA ARG A 181 4.76 -6.68 12.22
C ARG A 181 5.15 -6.40 13.67
N GLU A 182 4.74 -7.26 14.56
CA GLU A 182 5.10 -7.12 15.97
C GLU A 182 6.62 -7.25 16.14
N PRO A 183 7.25 -6.35 16.91
CA PRO A 183 8.65 -6.52 17.26
C PRO A 183 8.86 -7.76 18.11
N SER A 184 9.96 -8.46 17.87
CA SER A 184 10.34 -9.64 18.63
C SER A 184 10.57 -9.29 20.10
N GLY A 185 9.98 -10.06 21.02
CA GLY A 185 10.24 -9.92 22.46
C GLY A 185 9.47 -8.82 23.20
N LEU A 186 8.46 -8.19 22.59
CA LEU A 186 7.57 -7.27 23.30
C LEU A 186 6.51 -8.02 24.11
N GLU A 187 6.28 -7.57 25.33
CA GLU A 187 5.16 -8.05 26.16
C GLU A 187 3.81 -7.65 25.52
N PRO A 188 2.80 -8.53 25.54
CA PRO A 188 1.49 -8.27 24.94
C PRO A 188 0.82 -6.95 25.38
N ALA A 189 1.11 -6.48 26.59
CA ALA A 189 0.59 -5.23 27.12
C ALA A 189 1.11 -3.97 26.39
N ALA A 190 2.29 -4.03 25.78
CA ALA A 190 2.84 -2.91 24.99
C ALA A 190 2.11 -2.73 23.67
N LEU A 191 1.52 -3.81 23.13
CA LEU A 191 0.79 -3.83 21.87
C LEU A 191 -0.67 -3.34 21.99
N SER A 192 -1.18 -3.22 23.22
CA SER A 192 -2.57 -2.81 23.49
C SER A 192 -2.82 -1.31 23.29
N ARG A 193 -1.80 -0.52 22.95
CA ARG A 193 -1.89 0.95 22.81
C ARG A 193 -1.97 1.45 21.38
N ILE A 194 -2.28 0.58 20.41
CA ILE A 194 -2.49 1.01 19.04
C ILE A 194 -3.78 1.82 18.95
N LEU A 195 -3.66 3.09 18.61
CA LEU A 195 -4.83 3.94 18.36
C LEU A 195 -5.47 3.52 17.04
N VAL A 196 -6.69 2.98 17.11
CA VAL A 196 -7.47 2.58 15.93
C VAL A 196 -8.33 3.70 15.36
N SER A 197 -8.28 4.87 15.98
CA SER A 197 -8.90 6.11 15.48
C SER A 197 -7.90 7.25 15.52
N PRO A 198 -7.88 8.10 14.47
CA PRO A 198 -7.12 9.34 14.50
C PRO A 198 -7.70 10.30 15.52
#